data_c4f6323550e74fe41bdf3986da5925b6
#
_entry.id   c4f6323550e74fe41bdf3986da5925b6
#
_cell.length_a   1.000
_cell.length_b   1.000
_cell.length_c   1.000
_cell.angle_alpha   90.00
_cell.angle_beta   90.00
_cell.angle_gamma   90.00
#
_symmetry.space_group_name_H-M   'P 1'
#
loop_
_entity.id
_entity.type
_entity.pdbx_description
1 polymer ?
#
loop_
_entity_poly.entity_id
_entity_poly.type
_entity_poly.pdbx_seq_one_letter_code
_entity_poly.pdbx_strand_id
1 'polypeptide(L)'
;MKLSICIPTYNRNESLKKCIESINKIKIKNKIKINIIIVDNSKNNNLLKIKKQLIKNSKFKILFLSEKKRGAFFARNKYLKKIKTSNHDYICFFDDDCVVDKNWLKNSLKTIRLKNADIVTGPQIYLNKKVLNYSKLFEKNYGNKKIYSVQWAASNNVLINYKIIKKINCFLIKS
;
A
#
# COMPACT_ATOMS: atom_id res chain seq x y z
N MET A 1 11.75 8.22 -10.80
CA MET A 1 11.04 7.02 -10.35
C MET A 1 9.57 7.36 -10.06
N LYS A 2 8.65 6.53 -10.53
CA LYS A 2 7.20 6.69 -10.30
C LYS A 2 6.68 5.53 -9.43
N LEU A 3 6.10 5.86 -8.29
CA LEU A 3 5.45 4.93 -7.37
C LEU A 3 3.94 5.18 -7.36
N SER A 4 3.14 4.14 -7.50
CA SER A 4 1.70 4.19 -7.28
C SER A 4 1.34 3.42 -6.02
N ILE A 5 0.59 4.06 -5.13
CA ILE A 5 0.09 3.47 -3.88
C ILE A 5 -1.40 3.20 -4.02
N CYS A 6 -1.83 1.99 -3.74
CA CYS A 6 -3.23 1.59 -3.68
C CYS A 6 -3.70 1.49 -2.23
N ILE A 7 -4.81 2.12 -1.93
CA ILE A 7 -5.47 2.02 -0.62
C ILE A 7 -6.94 1.66 -0.85
N PRO A 8 -7.33 0.39 -0.70
CA PRO A 8 -8.74 0.03 -0.63
C PRO A 8 -9.33 0.53 0.70
N THR A 9 -10.55 1.04 0.66
CA THR A 9 -11.26 1.50 1.87
C THR A 9 -12.72 1.09 1.84
N TYR A 10 -13.29 0.83 3.02
CA TYR A 10 -14.69 0.49 3.18
C TYR A 10 -15.24 1.13 4.46
N ASN A 11 -15.91 2.28 4.33
CA ASN A 11 -16.56 3.00 5.44
C ASN A 11 -15.63 3.36 6.63
N ARG A 12 -14.31 3.56 6.40
CA ARG A 12 -13.30 3.81 7.44
C ARG A 12 -12.61 5.17 7.28
N ASN A 13 -13.41 6.23 7.24
CA ASN A 13 -12.90 7.57 6.93
C ASN A 13 -11.79 8.03 7.89
N GLU A 14 -11.91 7.79 9.20
CA GLU A 14 -10.93 8.25 10.18
C GLU A 14 -9.61 7.45 10.10
N SER A 15 -9.69 6.14 9.90
CA SER A 15 -8.50 5.30 9.66
C SER A 15 -7.78 5.74 8.39
N LEU A 16 -8.52 5.95 7.31
CA LEU A 16 -7.97 6.42 6.04
C LEU A 16 -7.27 7.78 6.17
N LYS A 17 -7.81 8.73 6.94
CA LYS A 17 -7.14 10.02 7.21
C LYS A 17 -5.77 9.77 7.88
N LYS A 18 -5.73 8.98 8.94
CA LYS A 18 -4.48 8.64 9.65
C LYS A 18 -3.47 7.93 8.74
N CYS A 19 -3.94 7.02 7.87
CA CYS A 19 -3.10 6.36 6.89
C CYS A 19 -2.47 7.38 5.93
N ILE A 20 -3.25 8.28 5.32
CA ILE A 20 -2.76 9.33 4.43
C ILE A 20 -1.79 10.27 5.15
N GLU A 21 -2.07 10.68 6.39
CA GLU A 21 -1.16 11.50 7.20
C GLU A 21 0.18 10.82 7.43
N SER A 22 0.19 9.50 7.67
CA SER A 22 1.43 8.74 7.84
C SER A 22 2.21 8.64 6.52
N ILE A 23 1.52 8.45 5.40
CA ILE A 23 2.13 8.43 4.06
C ILE A 23 2.76 9.79 3.72
N ASN A 24 2.13 10.89 4.11
CA ASN A 24 2.69 12.24 3.92
C ASN A 24 4.04 12.44 4.62
N LYS A 25 4.32 11.69 5.68
CA LYS A 25 5.58 11.74 6.43
C LYS A 25 6.70 10.90 5.81
N ILE A 26 6.42 10.14 4.75
CA ILE A 26 7.44 9.34 4.06
C ILE A 26 8.55 10.24 3.55
N LYS A 27 9.79 9.91 3.90
CA LYS A 27 10.98 10.58 3.40
C LYS A 27 11.27 10.15 1.97
N ILE A 28 11.20 11.09 1.05
CA ILE A 28 11.46 10.87 -0.37
C ILE A 28 12.64 11.73 -0.85
N LYS A 29 13.36 11.21 -1.85
CA LYS A 29 14.34 12.01 -2.61
C LYS A 29 13.62 12.74 -3.75
N ASN A 30 14.14 13.90 -4.17
CA ASN A 30 13.50 14.82 -5.14
C ASN A 30 13.10 14.22 -6.49
N LYS A 31 13.64 13.06 -6.87
CA LYS A 31 13.36 12.37 -8.15
C LYS A 31 12.23 11.33 -8.07
N ILE A 32 11.51 11.23 -6.94
CA ILE A 32 10.45 10.22 -6.75
C ILE A 32 9.09 10.91 -6.83
N LYS A 33 8.27 10.50 -7.80
CA LYS A 33 6.86 10.91 -7.92
C LYS A 33 5.96 9.82 -7.32
N ILE A 34 5.16 10.19 -6.32
CA ILE A 34 4.19 9.29 -5.67
C ILE A 34 2.79 9.72 -6.06
N ASN A 35 1.98 8.77 -6.51
CA ASN A 35 0.54 8.94 -6.71
C ASN A 35 -0.19 7.97 -5.78
N ILE A 36 -1.23 8.44 -5.11
CA ILE A 36 -2.10 7.61 -4.28
C ILE A 36 -3.40 7.38 -5.04
N ILE A 37 -3.85 6.14 -5.09
CA ILE A 37 -5.15 5.76 -5.64
C ILE A 37 -5.96 5.12 -4.51
N ILE A 38 -6.98 5.82 -4.07
CA ILE A 38 -7.93 5.33 -3.07
C ILE A 38 -9.08 4.67 -3.81
N VAL A 39 -9.38 3.42 -3.47
CA VAL A 39 -10.49 2.69 -4.06
C VAL A 39 -11.59 2.51 -3.00
N ASP A 40 -12.65 3.28 -3.14
CA ASP A 40 -13.84 3.17 -2.29
C ASP A 40 -14.65 1.92 -2.67
N ASN A 41 -14.70 0.98 -1.77
CA ASN A 41 -15.44 -0.27 -1.91
C ASN A 41 -16.79 -0.22 -1.16
N SER A 42 -17.22 0.95 -0.70
CA SER A 42 -18.50 1.14 -0.02
C SER A 42 -19.65 1.30 -1.01
N LYS A 43 -20.85 0.91 -0.59
CA LYS A 43 -22.08 1.18 -1.34
C LYS A 43 -22.52 2.64 -1.21
N ASN A 44 -22.30 3.22 -0.04
CA ASN A 44 -22.73 4.56 0.33
C ASN A 44 -21.53 5.50 0.15
N ASN A 45 -21.60 6.47 -0.70
CA ASN A 45 -20.52 7.41 -1.06
C ASN A 45 -19.97 8.23 0.15
N ASN A 46 -19.77 7.60 1.30
CA ASN A 46 -19.28 8.23 2.53
C ASN A 46 -17.91 8.89 2.36
N LEU A 47 -17.09 8.37 1.44
CA LEU A 47 -15.79 8.95 1.11
C LEU A 47 -15.91 10.36 0.54
N LEU A 48 -17.03 10.70 -0.12
CA LEU A 48 -17.25 12.05 -0.67
C LEU A 48 -17.15 13.15 0.40
N LYS A 49 -17.59 12.86 1.64
CA LYS A 49 -17.57 13.80 2.76
C LYS A 49 -16.15 14.28 3.10
N ILE A 50 -15.15 13.42 2.95
CA ILE A 50 -13.77 13.75 3.32
C ILE A 50 -12.83 13.93 2.12
N LYS A 51 -13.32 13.70 0.89
CA LYS A 51 -12.51 13.75 -0.33
C LYS A 51 -11.75 15.07 -0.50
N LYS A 52 -12.45 16.20 -0.33
CA LYS A 52 -11.84 17.55 -0.43
C LYS A 52 -10.73 17.72 0.62
N GLN A 53 -10.99 17.29 1.86
CA GLN A 53 -10.02 17.36 2.96
C GLN A 53 -8.79 16.50 2.69
N LEU A 54 -8.98 15.26 2.21
CA LEU A 54 -7.86 14.38 1.86
C LEU A 54 -6.98 14.98 0.76
N ILE A 55 -7.57 15.56 -0.29
CA ILE A 55 -6.82 16.22 -1.37
C ILE A 55 -6.04 17.42 -0.81
N LYS A 56 -6.70 18.29 -0.02
CA LYS A 56 -6.07 19.50 0.55
C LYS A 56 -4.89 19.17 1.45
N ASN A 57 -5.02 18.10 2.27
CA ASN A 57 -4.02 17.75 3.28
C ASN A 57 -2.95 16.78 2.76
N SER A 58 -3.07 16.30 1.52
CA SER A 58 -2.10 15.37 0.97
C SER A 58 -0.93 16.07 0.29
N LYS A 59 0.27 15.61 0.64
CA LYS A 59 1.51 15.98 -0.06
C LYS A 59 1.56 15.42 -1.49
N PHE A 60 0.80 14.35 -1.76
CA PHE A 60 0.84 13.60 -3.01
C PHE A 60 -0.49 13.71 -3.75
N LYS A 61 -0.44 13.56 -5.08
CA LYS A 61 -1.65 13.51 -5.90
C LYS A 61 -2.51 12.31 -5.51
N ILE A 62 -3.79 12.55 -5.21
CA ILE A 62 -4.76 11.51 -4.90
C ILE A 62 -5.76 11.38 -6.06
N LEU A 63 -5.98 10.15 -6.50
CA LEU A 63 -7.06 9.75 -7.40
C LEU A 63 -8.04 8.86 -6.64
N PHE A 64 -9.33 9.07 -6.84
CA PHE A 64 -10.39 8.24 -6.24
C PHE A 64 -11.04 7.38 -7.29
N LEU A 65 -11.20 6.10 -6.98
CA LEU A 65 -11.96 5.14 -7.76
C LEU A 65 -13.08 4.56 -6.88
N SER A 66 -14.13 4.08 -7.51
CA SER A 66 -15.21 3.34 -6.84
C SER A 66 -15.27 1.91 -7.38
N GLU A 67 -15.38 0.94 -6.49
CA GLU A 67 -15.64 -0.45 -6.81
C GLU A 67 -16.85 -0.95 -6.02
N LYS A 68 -17.93 -1.31 -6.73
CA LYS A 68 -19.20 -1.68 -6.10
C LYS A 68 -19.24 -3.14 -5.66
N LYS A 69 -18.43 -4.01 -6.29
CA LYS A 69 -18.32 -5.40 -5.88
C LYS A 69 -17.52 -5.48 -4.59
N ARG A 70 -18.16 -5.95 -3.50
CA ARG A 70 -17.57 -5.96 -2.15
C ARG A 70 -16.37 -6.89 -2.06
N GLY A 71 -15.28 -6.39 -1.48
CA GLY A 71 -14.07 -7.12 -1.16
C GLY A 71 -12.79 -6.37 -1.56
N ALA A 72 -11.80 -6.36 -0.68
CA ALA A 72 -10.52 -5.68 -0.90
C ALA A 72 -9.82 -6.17 -2.18
N PHE A 73 -10.04 -7.42 -2.55
CA PHE A 73 -9.56 -8.02 -3.78
C PHE A 73 -10.11 -7.29 -5.02
N PHE A 74 -11.41 -7.03 -5.10
CA PHE A 74 -12.02 -6.31 -6.21
C PHE A 74 -11.51 -4.87 -6.30
N ALA A 75 -11.35 -4.22 -5.14
CA ALA A 75 -10.78 -2.88 -5.08
C ALA A 75 -9.33 -2.85 -5.60
N ARG A 76 -8.49 -3.83 -5.23
CA ARG A 76 -7.12 -3.94 -5.74
C ARG A 76 -7.09 -4.24 -7.25
N ASN A 77 -8.00 -5.08 -7.75
CA ASN A 77 -8.14 -5.34 -9.19
C ASN A 77 -8.58 -4.08 -9.96
N LYS A 78 -9.51 -3.30 -9.41
CA LYS A 78 -9.92 -2.01 -9.99
C LYS A 78 -8.72 -1.07 -10.13
N TYR A 79 -7.90 -0.99 -9.09
CA TYR A 79 -6.66 -0.22 -9.12
C TYR A 79 -5.70 -0.72 -10.21
N LEU A 80 -5.44 -2.02 -10.28
CA LEU A 80 -4.53 -2.60 -11.26
C LEU A 80 -4.99 -2.36 -12.70
N LYS A 81 -6.29 -2.49 -12.97
CA LYS A 81 -6.89 -2.13 -14.26
C LYS A 81 -6.64 -0.66 -14.60
N LYS A 82 -6.78 0.25 -13.61
CA LYS A 82 -6.56 1.69 -13.82
C LYS A 82 -5.13 2.03 -14.16
N ILE A 83 -4.15 1.38 -13.55
CA ILE A 83 -2.74 1.68 -13.77
C ILE A 83 -2.12 0.92 -14.96
N LYS A 84 -2.83 -0.04 -15.55
CA LYS A 84 -2.32 -0.90 -16.64
C LYS A 84 -1.76 -0.11 -17.82
N THR A 85 -2.39 1.01 -18.15
CA THR A 85 -2.00 1.90 -19.27
C THR A 85 -0.98 2.97 -18.86
N SER A 86 -0.60 3.02 -17.59
CA SER A 86 0.31 4.04 -17.06
C SER A 86 1.71 3.48 -16.87
N ASN A 87 2.71 4.34 -16.96
CA ASN A 87 4.10 3.94 -16.72
C ASN A 87 4.45 4.14 -15.25
N HIS A 88 4.71 3.05 -14.54
CA HIS A 88 5.15 2.99 -13.15
C HIS A 88 6.42 2.16 -13.04
N ASP A 89 7.28 2.52 -12.08
CA ASP A 89 8.45 1.70 -11.73
C ASP A 89 8.08 0.71 -10.63
N TYR A 90 7.28 1.17 -9.66
CA TYR A 90 6.81 0.36 -8.53
C TYR A 90 5.36 0.62 -8.22
N ILE A 91 4.71 -0.40 -7.66
CA ILE A 91 3.40 -0.29 -7.02
C ILE A 91 3.48 -0.73 -5.57
N CYS A 92 2.58 -0.21 -4.77
CA CYS A 92 2.48 -0.53 -3.36
C CYS A 92 1.02 -0.70 -2.96
N PHE A 93 0.78 -1.58 -2.00
CA PHE A 93 -0.51 -1.73 -1.35
C PHE A 93 -0.38 -1.44 0.14
N PHE A 94 -1.28 -0.60 0.65
CA PHE A 94 -1.55 -0.41 2.08
C PHE A 94 -3.03 -0.59 2.33
N ASP A 95 -3.40 -1.07 3.51
CA ASP A 95 -4.78 -1.02 3.97
C ASP A 95 -5.07 0.34 4.62
N ASP A 96 -6.34 0.73 4.70
CA ASP A 96 -6.76 2.04 5.17
C ASP A 96 -6.54 2.27 6.68
N ASP A 97 -6.19 1.23 7.44
CA ASP A 97 -5.85 1.26 8.86
C ASP A 97 -4.34 1.14 9.14
N CYS A 98 -3.51 1.19 8.11
CA CYS A 98 -2.05 1.17 8.26
C CYS A 98 -1.50 2.53 8.68
N VAL A 99 -0.47 2.50 9.55
CA VAL A 99 0.41 3.64 9.83
C VAL A 99 1.80 3.34 9.26
N VAL A 100 2.18 4.10 8.24
CA VAL A 100 3.40 3.84 7.46
C VAL A 100 4.60 4.54 8.10
N ASP A 101 5.70 3.82 8.33
CA ASP A 101 6.95 4.42 8.84
C ASP A 101 7.56 5.40 7.83
N LYS A 102 8.10 6.51 8.34
CA LYS A 102 8.71 7.58 7.52
C LYS A 102 9.87 7.10 6.65
N ASN A 103 10.56 6.02 7.03
CA ASN A 103 11.69 5.44 6.28
C ASN A 103 11.28 4.22 5.44
N TRP A 104 9.98 3.83 5.47
CA TRP A 104 9.49 2.64 4.77
C TRP A 104 9.98 2.55 3.32
N LEU A 105 9.78 3.59 2.52
CA LEU A 105 10.18 3.57 1.11
C LEU A 105 11.69 3.48 0.92
N LYS A 106 12.46 4.22 1.74
CA LYS A 106 13.93 4.15 1.72
C LYS A 106 14.42 2.73 2.00
N ASN A 107 13.87 2.09 3.03
CA ASN A 107 14.27 0.75 3.45
C ASN A 107 13.86 -0.30 2.41
N SER A 108 12.64 -0.22 1.89
CA SER A 108 12.15 -1.14 0.84
C SER A 108 12.99 -1.04 -0.43
N LEU A 109 13.30 0.15 -0.92
CA LEU A 109 14.14 0.34 -2.09
C LEU A 109 15.59 -0.11 -1.86
N LYS A 110 16.12 0.07 -0.64
CA LYS A 110 17.43 -0.47 -0.27
C LYS A 110 17.42 -2.00 -0.36
N THR A 111 16.39 -2.65 0.18
CA THR A 111 16.23 -4.11 0.14
C THR A 111 16.12 -4.63 -1.29
N ILE A 112 15.31 -3.99 -2.13
CA ILE A 112 15.18 -4.34 -3.56
C ILE A 112 16.55 -4.36 -4.23
N ARG A 113 17.35 -3.32 -4.02
CA ARG A 113 18.67 -3.20 -4.64
C ARG A 113 19.66 -4.24 -4.11
N LEU A 114 19.73 -4.42 -2.77
CA LEU A 114 20.66 -5.33 -2.13
C LEU A 114 20.40 -6.80 -2.47
N LYS A 115 19.14 -7.16 -2.69
CA LYS A 115 18.72 -8.55 -2.89
C LYS A 115 18.27 -8.85 -4.31
N ASN A 116 18.34 -7.85 -5.22
CA ASN A 116 17.79 -7.94 -6.56
C ASN A 116 16.34 -8.49 -6.55
N ALA A 117 15.54 -8.02 -5.58
CA ALA A 117 14.23 -8.56 -5.32
C ALA A 117 13.16 -7.82 -6.14
N ASP A 118 12.19 -8.54 -6.66
CA ASP A 118 11.05 -7.97 -7.36
C ASP A 118 9.92 -7.55 -6.42
N ILE A 119 9.83 -8.20 -5.27
CA ILE A 119 8.79 -7.95 -4.27
C ILE A 119 9.45 -7.84 -2.90
N VAL A 120 9.09 -6.81 -2.15
CA VAL A 120 9.54 -6.60 -0.77
C VAL A 120 8.33 -6.34 0.11
N THR A 121 8.26 -7.05 1.22
CA THR A 121 7.33 -6.80 2.31
C THR A 121 8.10 -6.47 3.59
N GLY A 122 7.50 -5.73 4.49
CA GLY A 122 8.10 -5.37 5.77
C GLY A 122 7.36 -5.96 6.96
N PRO A 123 7.90 -5.82 8.17
CA PRO A 123 7.22 -6.23 9.38
C PRO A 123 5.97 -5.40 9.60
N GLN A 124 4.97 -6.01 10.22
CA GLN A 124 3.75 -5.37 10.68
C GLN A 124 3.76 -5.36 12.20
N ILE A 125 3.64 -4.18 12.77
CA ILE A 125 3.57 -4.00 14.22
C ILE A 125 2.15 -3.58 14.56
N TYR A 126 1.48 -4.37 15.38
CA TYR A 126 0.15 -4.05 15.85
C TYR A 126 0.23 -2.99 16.96
N LEU A 127 -0.44 -1.86 16.77
CA LEU A 127 -0.45 -0.76 17.74
C LEU A 127 -1.30 -1.07 18.99
N ASN A 128 -2.13 -2.12 18.93
CA ASN A 128 -2.99 -2.52 20.03
C ASN A 128 -2.32 -3.60 20.88
N LYS A 129 -2.07 -3.31 22.17
CA LYS A 129 -1.42 -4.21 23.13
C LYS A 129 -2.08 -5.60 23.29
N LYS A 130 -3.38 -5.73 22.98
CA LYS A 130 -4.10 -7.02 23.06
C LYS A 130 -3.67 -8.04 21.97
N VAL A 131 -2.98 -7.61 20.92
CA VAL A 131 -2.53 -8.48 19.80
C VAL A 131 -1.03 -8.76 19.87
N LEU A 132 -0.39 -8.45 20.99
CA LEU A 132 1.06 -8.55 21.22
C LEU A 132 1.65 -9.96 21.01
N ASN A 133 0.85 -11.03 21.07
CA ASN A 133 1.37 -12.39 20.95
C ASN A 133 1.84 -12.72 19.54
N TYR A 134 1.17 -12.19 18.50
CA TYR A 134 1.59 -12.40 17.11
C TYR A 134 2.81 -11.54 16.73
N SER A 135 2.87 -10.29 17.21
CA SER A 135 4.03 -9.43 16.96
C SER A 135 5.28 -9.96 17.64
N LYS A 136 5.18 -10.46 18.89
CA LYS A 136 6.29 -11.11 19.59
C LYS A 136 6.77 -12.39 18.91
N LEU A 137 5.87 -13.21 18.35
CA LEU A 137 6.24 -14.39 17.58
C LEU A 137 6.98 -13.98 16.29
N PHE A 138 6.54 -12.92 15.64
CA PHE A 138 7.18 -12.38 14.46
C PHE A 138 8.55 -11.77 14.80
N GLU A 139 8.66 -11.01 15.89
CA GLU A 139 9.93 -10.47 16.39
C GLU A 139 10.89 -11.58 16.81
N LYS A 140 10.41 -12.63 17.49
CA LYS A 140 11.22 -13.80 17.85
C LYS A 140 11.81 -14.49 16.63
N ASN A 141 11.03 -14.61 15.55
CA ASN A 141 11.46 -15.33 14.34
C ASN A 141 12.21 -14.45 13.34
N TYR A 142 11.96 -13.11 13.32
CA TYR A 142 12.43 -12.18 12.29
C TYR A 142 13.03 -10.88 12.85
N GLY A 143 13.05 -10.70 14.17
CA GLY A 143 13.38 -9.43 14.85
C GLY A 143 14.84 -8.96 14.75
N ASN A 144 15.76 -9.80 14.32
CA ASN A 144 17.20 -9.49 14.29
C ASN A 144 17.66 -8.77 13.01
N LYS A 145 16.93 -7.77 12.50
CA LYS A 145 17.37 -6.88 11.39
C LYS A 145 17.87 -7.60 10.11
N LYS A 146 17.73 -8.90 10.00
CA LYS A 146 18.14 -9.67 8.82
C LYS A 146 17.07 -9.57 7.73
N ILE A 147 17.51 -9.58 6.47
CA ILE A 147 16.64 -9.64 5.31
C ILE A 147 16.50 -11.09 4.91
N TYR A 148 15.27 -11.59 4.86
CA TYR A 148 14.97 -12.99 4.52
C TYR A 148 14.19 -13.09 3.22
N SER A 149 14.32 -14.20 2.52
CA SER A 149 13.36 -14.62 1.50
C SER A 149 12.10 -15.13 2.18
N VAL A 150 10.93 -14.71 1.69
CA VAL A 150 9.64 -15.16 2.19
C VAL A 150 8.82 -15.75 1.05
N GLN A 151 8.02 -16.76 1.34
CA GLN A 151 7.15 -17.41 0.34
C GLN A 151 5.89 -16.62 0.05
N TRP A 152 5.53 -15.65 0.90
CA TRP A 152 4.34 -14.81 0.76
C TRP A 152 4.61 -13.39 1.22
N ALA A 153 3.84 -12.44 0.70
CA ALA A 153 3.89 -11.04 1.10
C ALA A 153 2.49 -10.57 1.50
N ALA A 154 2.41 -9.93 2.65
CA ALA A 154 1.14 -9.34 3.11
C ALA A 154 0.74 -8.17 2.21
N SER A 155 -0.48 -8.23 1.68
CA SER A 155 -0.98 -7.24 0.73
C SER A 155 -1.24 -5.84 1.30
N ASN A 156 -1.00 -5.63 2.59
CA ASN A 156 -1.14 -4.35 3.27
C ASN A 156 0.21 -3.67 3.59
N ASN A 157 1.33 -4.28 3.20
CA ASN A 157 2.68 -3.72 3.36
C ASN A 157 3.62 -4.33 2.32
N VAL A 158 3.40 -4.04 1.04
CA VAL A 158 4.20 -4.64 -0.04
C VAL A 158 4.58 -3.59 -1.08
N LEU A 159 5.85 -3.64 -1.49
CA LEU A 159 6.37 -2.89 -2.63
C LEU A 159 6.73 -3.88 -3.75
N ILE A 160 6.20 -3.67 -4.93
CA ILE A 160 6.32 -4.58 -6.08
C ILE A 160 6.92 -3.84 -7.27
N ASN A 161 7.93 -4.43 -7.90
CA ASN A 161 8.43 -3.98 -9.19
C ASN A 161 7.31 -4.14 -10.24
N TYR A 162 6.93 -3.02 -10.88
CA TYR A 162 5.79 -3.03 -11.79
C TYR A 162 6.01 -3.91 -13.03
N LYS A 163 7.26 -4.17 -13.42
CA LYS A 163 7.58 -5.11 -14.51
C LYS A 163 7.02 -6.51 -14.27
N ILE A 164 7.01 -6.97 -13.01
CA ILE A 164 6.45 -8.27 -12.64
C ILE A 164 4.94 -8.32 -12.87
N ILE A 165 4.22 -7.28 -12.47
CA ILE A 165 2.77 -7.19 -12.68
C ILE A 165 2.41 -7.29 -14.16
N LYS A 166 3.21 -6.65 -15.03
CA LYS A 166 3.02 -6.75 -16.50
C LYS A 166 3.24 -8.18 -17.01
N LYS A 167 4.23 -8.91 -16.47
CA LYS A 167 4.56 -10.28 -16.91
C LYS A 167 3.50 -11.30 -16.48
N ILE A 168 3.00 -11.19 -15.23
CA ILE A 168 2.22 -12.27 -14.63
C ILE A 168 0.77 -12.23 -15.10
N ASN A 169 0.25 -11.09 -15.57
CA ASN A 169 -1.18 -10.90 -15.91
C ASN A 169 -2.16 -11.32 -14.79
N CYS A 170 -1.68 -11.41 -13.54
CA CYS A 170 -2.02 -12.41 -12.53
C CYS A 170 -2.96 -11.92 -11.42
N PHE A 171 -3.47 -10.69 -11.46
CA PHE A 171 -4.47 -10.27 -10.46
C PHE A 171 -5.90 -10.31 -10.99
N LEU A 172 -6.05 -10.82 -12.20
CA LEU A 172 -7.36 -11.04 -12.80
C LEU A 172 -7.80 -12.48 -12.49
N ILE A 173 -8.29 -12.75 -11.27
CA ILE A 173 -9.15 -13.92 -11.11
C ILE A 173 -10.38 -13.63 -11.99
N LYS A 174 -10.54 -14.44 -13.02
CA LYS A 174 -11.77 -14.46 -13.78
C LYS A 174 -12.89 -14.86 -12.81
N SER A 175 -13.86 -13.98 -12.64
CA SER A 175 -15.13 -14.28 -11.97
C SER A 175 -15.91 -15.27 -12.79
#